data_0f3e6666e3b3c3f670671a247d47b7c4
#
_entry.id   0f3e6666e3b3c3f670671a247d47b7c4
#
_cell.length_a   1.000
_cell.length_b   1.000
_cell.length_c   1.000
_cell.angle_alpha   90.00
_cell.angle_beta   90.00
_cell.angle_gamma   90.00
#
_symmetry.space_group_name_H-M   'P 1'
#
loop_
_entity.id
_entity.type
_entity.pdbx_description
1 polymer ?
#
loop_
_entity_poly.entity_id
_entity_poly.type
_entity_poly.pdbx_seq_one_letter_code
_entity_poly.pdbx_strand_id
1 'polypeptide(L)'
;NYINLQVNYYIKIPISFFEVKGVGICQKSKSHKWIGDRTDGKQSDYVYVTKHGTVYHRSRKCHYLDLSIKSTDYAQISSMRNKNEHKYSACSGCVAKNHVAGKVYVTDYGTCYHSDLACSGLKRTIYLILLEETGGKRACGKCGANTEVR
;
A
#
# COMPACT_ATOMS: atom_id res chain seq x y z
N ASN A 1 20.71 8.94 3.50
CA ASN A 1 21.58 9.15 2.33
C ASN A 1 20.80 8.83 1.05
N TYR A 2 20.65 9.84 0.17
CA TYR A 2 20.01 9.70 -1.13
C TYR A 2 21.07 9.72 -2.22
N ILE A 3 20.85 8.94 -3.26
CA ILE A 3 21.58 9.01 -4.52
C ILE A 3 20.73 9.86 -5.47
N ASN A 4 21.29 10.97 -5.93
CA ASN A 4 20.67 11.81 -6.96
C ASN A 4 21.39 11.51 -8.26
N LEU A 5 20.65 11.05 -9.27
CA LEU A 5 21.11 10.88 -10.62
C LEU A 5 20.48 11.97 -11.49
N GLN A 6 21.31 12.72 -12.20
CA GLN A 6 20.86 13.67 -13.20
C GLN A 6 21.51 13.32 -14.53
N VAL A 7 20.69 13.13 -15.55
CA VAL A 7 21.14 12.86 -16.91
C VAL A 7 20.65 13.99 -17.80
N ASN A 8 21.59 14.65 -18.46
CA ASN A 8 21.31 15.67 -19.45
C ASN A 8 21.69 15.13 -20.82
N TYR A 9 20.76 15.18 -21.77
CA TYR A 9 21.02 14.77 -23.13
C TYR A 9 20.27 15.65 -24.11
N TYR A 10 20.73 15.65 -25.36
CA TYR A 10 20.21 16.50 -26.42
C TYR A 10 19.64 15.62 -27.53
N ILE A 11 18.37 15.80 -27.86
CA ILE A 11 17.71 15.11 -28.95
C ILE A 11 17.69 16.04 -30.15
N LYS A 12 18.31 15.61 -31.26
CA LYS A 12 18.17 16.29 -32.54
C LYS A 12 16.82 15.95 -33.14
N ILE A 13 16.05 16.96 -33.51
CA ILE A 13 14.76 16.79 -34.15
C ILE A 13 15.03 16.81 -35.69
N PRO A 14 14.75 15.71 -36.43
CA PRO A 14 15.00 15.63 -37.87
C PRO A 14 13.90 16.32 -38.69
N ILE A 15 13.30 17.39 -38.21
CA ILE A 15 12.22 18.12 -38.87
C ILE A 15 12.76 19.49 -39.28
N SER A 16 13.03 19.69 -40.56
CA SER A 16 13.60 20.93 -41.09
C SER A 16 12.61 22.08 -41.26
N PHE A 17 11.36 21.93 -40.83
CA PHE A 17 10.32 22.96 -41.03
C PHE A 17 10.37 24.09 -39.99
N PHE A 18 11.04 23.88 -38.86
CA PHE A 18 11.30 24.91 -37.85
C PHE A 18 12.80 24.92 -37.57
N GLU A 19 13.41 26.09 -37.43
CA GLU A 19 14.84 26.25 -37.10
C GLU A 19 15.28 25.67 -35.72
N VAL A 20 14.46 24.81 -35.14
CA VAL A 20 14.77 24.14 -33.87
C VAL A 20 15.69 22.95 -34.13
N LYS A 21 16.97 23.17 -33.93
CA LYS A 21 18.03 22.16 -34.15
C LYS A 21 17.98 20.98 -33.17
N GLY A 22 17.19 21.08 -32.07
CA GLY A 22 17.01 20.01 -31.09
C GLY A 22 16.53 20.52 -29.72
N VAL A 23 16.25 19.59 -28.84
CA VAL A 23 15.75 19.85 -27.49
C VAL A 23 16.68 19.22 -26.46
N GLY A 24 17.09 20.03 -25.47
CA GLY A 24 17.81 19.55 -24.30
C GLY A 24 16.84 18.95 -23.28
N ILE A 25 17.06 17.72 -22.87
CA ILE A 25 16.27 17.03 -21.85
C ILE A 25 17.12 16.81 -20.62
N CYS A 26 16.57 17.18 -19.46
CA CYS A 26 17.16 16.92 -18.16
C CYS A 26 16.26 15.96 -17.39
N GLN A 27 16.72 14.75 -17.17
CA GLN A 27 16.04 13.76 -16.31
C GLN A 27 16.73 13.70 -14.96
N LYS A 28 15.91 13.78 -13.89
CA LYS A 28 16.38 13.65 -12.51
C LYS A 28 15.72 12.46 -11.86
N SER A 29 16.53 11.61 -11.24
CA SER A 29 16.07 10.50 -10.41
C SER A 29 16.67 10.65 -9.02
N LYS A 30 15.85 10.43 -8.00
CA LYS A 30 16.27 10.39 -6.61
C LYS A 30 15.95 9.02 -6.06
N SER A 31 16.98 8.29 -5.65
CA SER A 31 16.85 6.95 -5.08
C SER A 31 17.48 6.91 -3.71
N HIS A 32 16.96 6.03 -2.86
CA HIS A 32 17.65 5.67 -1.63
C HIS A 32 18.89 4.84 -1.96
N LYS A 33 19.96 5.04 -1.21
CA LYS A 33 21.10 4.13 -1.26
C LYS A 33 20.57 2.72 -1.00
N TRP A 34 20.82 1.79 -1.94
CA TRP A 34 20.64 0.37 -1.67
C TRP A 34 21.60 0.00 -0.54
N ILE A 35 21.07 -0.18 0.64
CA ILE A 35 21.78 -0.80 1.75
C ILE A 35 21.51 -2.29 1.54
N GLY A 36 22.29 -2.94 0.65
CA GLY A 36 22.26 -4.39 0.51
C GLY A 36 22.37 -5.02 1.89
N ASP A 37 22.05 -6.29 1.97
CA ASP A 37 22.21 -7.08 3.20
C ASP A 37 23.53 -6.71 3.89
N ARG A 38 23.45 -5.90 4.95
CA ARG A 38 24.61 -5.62 5.77
C ARG A 38 24.90 -6.88 6.55
N THR A 39 25.88 -7.63 6.09
CA THR A 39 26.46 -8.79 6.76
C THR A 39 27.23 -8.43 8.02
N ASP A 40 26.99 -7.27 8.61
CA ASP A 40 27.64 -6.84 9.87
C ASP A 40 26.97 -7.45 11.12
N GLY A 41 26.25 -8.58 10.97
CA GLY A 41 25.72 -9.33 12.12
C GLY A 41 24.55 -8.70 12.86
N LYS A 42 24.18 -7.46 12.57
CA LYS A 42 22.93 -6.82 13.01
C LYS A 42 21.95 -6.78 11.84
N GLN A 43 21.13 -7.80 11.72
CA GLN A 43 20.00 -7.82 10.84
C GLN A 43 19.12 -6.62 11.20
N SER A 44 19.11 -5.59 10.34
CA SER A 44 18.22 -4.43 10.53
C SER A 44 16.80 -4.94 10.35
N ASP A 45 16.05 -5.05 11.44
CA ASP A 45 14.68 -5.54 11.46
C ASP A 45 13.77 -4.49 10.81
N TYR A 46 13.56 -4.61 9.49
CA TYR A 46 12.58 -3.82 8.78
C TYR A 46 11.18 -4.38 8.96
N VAL A 47 10.23 -3.50 9.18
CA VAL A 47 8.83 -3.85 9.37
C VAL A 47 7.92 -2.94 8.55
N TYR A 48 6.75 -3.44 8.23
CA TYR A 48 5.72 -2.71 7.50
C TYR A 48 4.75 -2.09 8.49
N VAL A 49 4.45 -0.80 8.30
CA VAL A 49 3.44 -0.09 9.07
C VAL A 49 2.49 0.65 8.13
N THR A 50 1.28 0.92 8.60
CA THR A 50 0.35 1.79 7.89
C THR A 50 0.25 3.14 8.59
N LYS A 51 -0.13 4.18 7.84
CA LYS A 51 -0.20 5.57 8.35
C LYS A 51 -0.94 5.70 9.69
N HIS A 52 -2.04 4.97 9.84
CA HIS A 52 -2.90 5.03 11.03
C HIS A 52 -2.93 3.71 11.81
N GLY A 53 -2.06 2.77 11.48
CA GLY A 53 -1.99 1.48 12.15
C GLY A 53 -1.34 1.56 13.51
N THR A 54 -1.84 0.76 14.44
CA THR A 54 -1.31 0.63 15.81
C THR A 54 -0.37 -0.55 15.99
N VAL A 55 -0.16 -1.32 14.91
CA VAL A 55 0.70 -2.51 14.88
C VAL A 55 1.69 -2.43 13.72
N TYR A 56 2.82 -3.11 13.87
CA TYR A 56 3.74 -3.37 12.78
C TYR A 56 3.56 -4.79 12.22
N HIS A 57 3.98 -5.00 10.99
CA HIS A 57 3.88 -6.26 10.27
C HIS A 57 5.25 -6.69 9.76
N ARG A 58 5.62 -7.95 9.93
CA ARG A 58 6.86 -8.52 9.38
C ARG A 58 6.70 -9.00 7.93
N SER A 59 5.47 -9.21 7.47
CA SER A 59 5.20 -9.63 6.10
C SER A 59 4.31 -8.63 5.38
N ARG A 60 4.74 -8.17 4.20
CA ARG A 60 3.91 -7.36 3.30
C ARG A 60 2.67 -8.11 2.80
N LYS A 61 2.74 -9.44 2.73
CA LYS A 61 1.62 -10.31 2.33
C LYS A 61 0.63 -10.59 3.46
N CYS A 62 0.79 -9.93 4.62
CA CYS A 62 -0.18 -10.05 5.70
C CYS A 62 -1.55 -9.59 5.22
N HIS A 63 -2.60 -10.37 5.47
CA HIS A 63 -3.97 -10.06 5.02
C HIS A 63 -4.52 -8.74 5.57
N TYR A 64 -3.92 -8.17 6.61
CA TYR A 64 -4.24 -6.82 7.08
C TYR A 64 -3.58 -5.71 6.26
N LEU A 65 -2.55 -6.03 5.48
CA LEU A 65 -1.90 -5.11 4.56
C LEU A 65 -2.35 -5.33 3.13
N ASP A 66 -2.43 -6.59 2.71
CA ASP A 66 -2.87 -7.03 1.39
C ASP A 66 -4.35 -7.42 1.46
N LEU A 67 -5.21 -6.46 1.11
CA LEU A 67 -6.66 -6.64 1.21
C LEU A 67 -7.18 -7.38 -0.01
N SER A 68 -7.77 -8.57 0.20
CA SER A 68 -8.52 -9.29 -0.83
C SER A 68 -9.88 -8.62 -1.06
N ILE A 69 -9.94 -7.65 -1.98
CA ILE A 69 -11.16 -6.90 -2.28
C ILE A 69 -12.03 -7.71 -3.26
N LYS A 70 -13.30 -7.91 -2.92
CA LYS A 70 -14.30 -8.58 -3.73
C LYS A 70 -15.49 -7.66 -3.99
N SER A 71 -16.06 -7.74 -5.19
CA SER A 71 -17.32 -7.05 -5.48
C SER A 71 -18.49 -8.02 -5.33
N THR A 72 -19.60 -7.53 -4.79
CA THR A 72 -20.85 -8.29 -4.64
C THR A 72 -22.04 -7.34 -4.80
N ASP A 73 -23.22 -7.90 -5.02
CA ASP A 73 -24.43 -7.09 -5.06
C ASP A 73 -24.88 -6.71 -3.65
N TYR A 74 -25.33 -5.47 -3.49
CA TYR A 74 -25.78 -4.95 -2.21
C TYR A 74 -26.87 -5.83 -1.56
N ALA A 75 -27.77 -6.39 -2.36
CA ALA A 75 -28.83 -7.28 -1.89
C ALA A 75 -28.30 -8.52 -1.15
N GLN A 76 -27.08 -8.98 -1.47
CA GLN A 76 -26.49 -10.18 -0.87
C GLN A 76 -25.76 -9.90 0.45
N ILE A 77 -25.46 -8.63 0.78
CA ILE A 77 -24.66 -8.26 1.95
C ILE A 77 -25.23 -8.77 3.25
N SER A 78 -26.56 -8.77 3.41
CA SER A 78 -27.23 -9.20 4.64
C SER A 78 -26.97 -10.67 5.00
N SER A 79 -26.84 -11.53 3.96
CA SER A 79 -26.55 -12.96 4.09
C SER A 79 -25.06 -13.28 4.18
N MET A 80 -24.20 -12.38 3.70
CA MET A 80 -22.75 -12.60 3.65
C MET A 80 -22.10 -12.48 5.02
N ARG A 81 -20.99 -13.20 5.17
CA ARG A 81 -20.09 -13.17 6.33
C ARG A 81 -18.66 -13.06 5.84
N ASN A 82 -17.82 -12.37 6.61
CA ASN A 82 -16.39 -12.39 6.40
C ASN A 82 -15.77 -13.73 6.87
N LYS A 83 -14.47 -13.94 6.65
CA LYS A 83 -13.79 -15.17 7.07
C LYS A 83 -13.73 -15.40 8.59
N ASN A 84 -14.08 -14.39 9.39
CA ASN A 84 -14.26 -14.51 10.85
C ASN A 84 -15.74 -14.61 11.23
N GLU A 85 -16.63 -14.93 10.28
CA GLU A 85 -18.08 -15.10 10.45
C GLU A 85 -18.87 -13.85 10.89
N HIS A 86 -18.23 -12.68 10.88
CA HIS A 86 -18.89 -11.42 11.19
C HIS A 86 -19.71 -10.90 10.00
N LYS A 87 -20.86 -10.28 10.32
CA LYS A 87 -21.66 -9.53 9.34
C LYS A 87 -20.93 -8.28 8.88
N TYR A 88 -21.21 -7.87 7.64
CA TYR A 88 -20.72 -6.61 7.13
C TYR A 88 -21.67 -5.47 7.51
N SER A 89 -21.10 -4.38 8.04
CA SER A 89 -21.79 -3.11 8.30
C SER A 89 -21.46 -2.08 7.23
N ALA A 90 -22.25 -1.01 7.16
CA ALA A 90 -21.97 0.09 6.24
C ALA A 90 -20.69 0.84 6.63
N CYS A 91 -19.83 1.14 5.68
CA CYS A 91 -18.68 2.01 5.92
C CYS A 91 -19.14 3.44 6.15
N SER A 92 -18.80 4.02 7.30
CA SER A 92 -19.15 5.40 7.63
C SER A 92 -18.53 6.45 6.70
N GLY A 93 -17.42 6.09 6.03
CA GLY A 93 -16.69 7.00 5.14
C GLY A 93 -17.28 7.12 3.73
N CYS A 94 -17.81 6.04 3.16
CA CYS A 94 -18.29 6.04 1.78
C CYS A 94 -19.76 5.65 1.62
N VAL A 95 -20.32 4.83 2.52
CA VAL A 95 -21.71 4.35 2.40
C VAL A 95 -22.68 5.32 3.07
N ALA A 96 -22.32 5.91 4.19
CA ALA A 96 -23.20 6.83 4.93
C ALA A 96 -23.59 8.10 4.13
N LYS A 97 -22.86 8.41 3.06
CA LYS A 97 -23.05 9.60 2.23
C LYS A 97 -23.80 9.33 0.93
N ASN A 98 -23.97 8.07 0.54
CA ASN A 98 -24.52 7.70 -0.76
C ASN A 98 -25.58 6.61 -0.62
N HIS A 99 -26.70 6.76 -1.33
CA HIS A 99 -27.63 5.63 -1.52
C HIS A 99 -26.91 4.53 -2.28
N VAL A 100 -26.80 3.36 -1.64
CA VAL A 100 -26.13 2.21 -2.25
C VAL A 100 -27.14 1.40 -3.05
N ALA A 101 -27.03 1.50 -4.35
CA ALA A 101 -27.72 0.62 -5.28
C ALA A 101 -26.68 -0.11 -6.14
N GLY A 102 -26.85 -1.43 -6.34
CA GLY A 102 -25.98 -2.21 -7.20
C GLY A 102 -24.78 -2.83 -6.47
N LYS A 103 -23.57 -2.66 -7.02
CA LYS A 103 -22.36 -3.33 -6.52
C LYS A 103 -21.72 -2.61 -5.34
N VAL A 104 -21.26 -3.41 -4.39
CA VAL A 104 -20.48 -3.00 -3.24
C VAL A 104 -19.20 -3.82 -3.12
N TYR A 105 -18.25 -3.34 -2.34
CA TYR A 105 -16.94 -3.95 -2.17
C TYR A 105 -16.74 -4.38 -0.71
N VAL A 106 -16.26 -5.59 -0.55
CA VAL A 106 -15.96 -6.19 0.76
C VAL A 106 -14.54 -6.75 0.76
N THR A 107 -13.99 -6.98 1.94
CA THR A 107 -12.72 -7.69 2.09
C THR A 107 -12.92 -8.95 2.93
N ASP A 108 -12.06 -9.94 2.73
CA ASP A 108 -12.19 -11.25 3.39
C ASP A 108 -12.22 -11.18 4.92
N TYR A 109 -11.54 -10.20 5.51
CA TYR A 109 -11.43 -10.04 6.97
C TYR A 109 -11.98 -8.71 7.48
N GLY A 110 -12.44 -7.83 6.59
CA GLY A 110 -13.08 -6.58 6.97
C GLY A 110 -14.46 -6.78 7.56
N THR A 111 -14.93 -5.79 8.29
CA THR A 111 -16.27 -5.78 8.91
C THR A 111 -17.22 -4.80 8.23
N CYS A 112 -16.74 -4.09 7.21
CA CYS A 112 -17.54 -3.10 6.47
C CYS A 112 -17.62 -3.44 4.98
N TYR A 113 -18.76 -3.10 4.36
CA TYR A 113 -18.88 -3.00 2.93
C TYR A 113 -18.74 -1.54 2.48
N HIS A 114 -18.24 -1.34 1.26
CA HIS A 114 -17.90 -0.04 0.70
C HIS A 114 -18.61 0.16 -0.64
N SER A 115 -19.06 1.37 -0.91
CA SER A 115 -19.66 1.78 -2.18
C SER A 115 -18.64 2.29 -3.21
N ASP A 116 -17.40 2.55 -2.76
CA ASP A 116 -16.35 3.14 -3.59
C ASP A 116 -15.00 2.44 -3.33
N LEU A 117 -14.36 1.98 -4.40
CA LEU A 117 -12.98 1.42 -4.36
C LEU A 117 -11.93 2.44 -3.94
N ALA A 118 -12.21 3.75 -4.13
CA ALA A 118 -11.32 4.81 -3.70
C ALA A 118 -11.40 5.10 -2.19
N CYS A 119 -12.32 4.46 -1.47
CA CYS A 119 -12.48 4.64 -0.02
C CYS A 119 -11.17 4.38 0.72
N SER A 120 -10.84 5.26 1.67
CA SER A 120 -9.65 5.12 2.53
C SER A 120 -9.66 3.82 3.36
N GLY A 121 -10.83 3.24 3.62
CA GLY A 121 -10.97 1.94 4.28
C GLY A 121 -10.47 0.77 3.44
N LEU A 122 -10.44 0.90 2.11
CA LEU A 122 -9.92 -0.09 1.16
C LEU A 122 -8.49 0.20 0.71
N LYS A 123 -8.02 1.43 0.82
CA LYS A 123 -6.64 1.82 0.45
C LYS A 123 -5.72 1.76 1.66
N ARG A 124 -4.55 1.14 1.49
CA ARG A 124 -3.50 1.05 2.52
C ARG A 124 -2.22 1.72 2.00
N THR A 125 -1.81 2.81 2.63
CA THR A 125 -0.46 3.34 2.45
C THR A 125 0.47 2.60 3.41
N ILE A 126 1.39 1.83 2.86
CA ILE A 126 2.31 0.97 3.61
C ILE A 126 3.70 1.59 3.56
N TYR A 127 4.32 1.73 4.71
CA TYR A 127 5.69 2.21 4.87
C TYR A 127 6.57 1.06 5.34
N LEU A 128 7.80 1.01 4.86
CA LEU A 128 8.86 0.13 5.35
C LEU A 128 9.78 0.98 6.22
N ILE A 129 9.87 0.67 7.51
CA ILE A 129 10.67 1.39 8.49
C ILE A 129 11.47 0.40 9.34
N LEU A 130 12.47 0.89 10.06
CA LEU A 130 13.17 0.10 11.07
C LEU A 130 12.24 -0.18 12.26
N LEU A 131 12.41 -1.36 12.88
CA LEU A 131 11.63 -1.74 14.06
C LEU A 131 11.78 -0.71 15.19
N GLU A 132 12.96 -0.14 15.34
CA GLU A 132 13.28 0.91 16.31
C GLU A 132 12.46 2.19 16.09
N GLU A 133 12.09 2.47 14.83
CA GLU A 133 11.32 3.67 14.43
C GLU A 133 9.82 3.50 14.60
N THR A 134 9.35 2.34 15.05
CA THR A 134 7.89 2.06 15.17
C THR A 134 7.21 2.83 16.29
N GLY A 135 7.98 3.51 17.18
CA GLY A 135 7.42 4.26 18.30
C GLY A 135 6.66 3.39 19.30
N GLY A 136 7.09 2.13 19.49
CA GLY A 136 6.45 1.20 20.43
C GLY A 136 5.18 0.52 19.91
N LYS A 137 4.91 0.53 18.61
CA LYS A 137 3.80 -0.24 18.01
C LYS A 137 3.95 -1.72 18.34
N ARG A 138 2.83 -2.38 18.63
CA ARG A 138 2.81 -3.80 18.91
C ARG A 138 3.00 -4.63 17.64
N ALA A 139 3.51 -5.85 17.79
CA ALA A 139 3.55 -6.81 16.69
C ALA A 139 2.13 -7.20 16.23
N CYS A 140 1.94 -7.36 14.93
CA CYS A 140 0.69 -7.91 14.41
C CYS A 140 0.51 -9.36 14.88
N GLY A 141 -0.63 -9.70 15.44
CA GLY A 141 -0.93 -11.04 15.95
C GLY A 141 -0.91 -12.15 14.89
N LYS A 142 -0.89 -11.81 13.59
CA LYS A 142 -0.86 -12.79 12.49
C LYS A 142 0.53 -12.96 11.85
N CYS A 143 1.33 -11.89 11.78
CA CYS A 143 2.64 -11.93 11.11
C CYS A 143 3.75 -11.28 11.93
N GLY A 144 3.47 -10.87 13.16
CA GLY A 144 4.46 -10.22 14.02
C GLY A 144 5.29 -11.18 14.86
N ALA A 145 4.85 -12.43 15.03
CA ALA A 145 5.68 -13.45 15.64
C ALA A 145 6.89 -13.74 14.73
N ASN A 146 8.08 -13.84 15.30
CA ASN A 146 9.27 -14.33 14.58
C ASN A 146 8.95 -15.76 14.10
N THR A 147 8.54 -15.90 12.85
CA THR A 147 8.65 -17.18 12.18
C THR A 147 10.12 -17.28 11.77
N GLU A 148 10.93 -17.89 12.60
CA GLU A 148 12.22 -18.40 12.16
C GLU A 148 11.92 -19.27 10.94
N VAL A 149 12.37 -18.79 9.78
CA VAL A 149 12.35 -19.56 8.55
C VAL A 149 13.34 -20.69 8.77
N ARG A 150 12.84 -21.92 9.02
CA ARG A 150 13.60 -23.13 8.87
C ARG A 150 13.83 -23.44 7.40
#